data_53ea9db0bc5bda9ed31223e0080e9400
#
_entry.id   53ea9db0bc5bda9ed31223e0080e9400
#
_cell.length_a   1.000
_cell.length_b   1.000
_cell.length_c   1.000
_cell.angle_alpha   90.00
_cell.angle_beta   90.00
_cell.angle_gamma   90.00
#
_symmetry.space_group_name_H-M   'P 1'
#
loop_
_entity.id
_entity.type
_entity.pdbx_description
1 polymer ?
#
loop_
_entity_poly.entity_id
_entity_poly.type
_entity_poly.pdbx_seq_one_letter_code
_entity_poly.pdbx_strand_id
1 'polypeptide(L)'
;SAASDVYKRQDGYVIVSVAWVTFSLFGMLPYYIGGYIPSVTDAFFETMSGFSSTGATILNNIESMPHGILFWRAMTQWIGGLGIVFFTIAVLPIFGVGGIQVFAAEASGPTHDKVHPRIGITAKWIWGIYAGMTGTLIVLLVFGGMSVFDSICHAFTTTSTGGFSTKQASIEYYHSPYICLLYTSPS
;
A
#
# COMPACT_ATOMS: atom_id res chain seq x y z
N SER A 1 21.03 17.31 21.69
CA SER A 1 21.08 18.75 21.31
C SER A 1 20.27 18.89 20.02
N ALA A 2 19.63 20.04 19.80
CA ALA A 2 18.76 20.28 18.64
C ALA A 2 19.42 19.90 17.30
N ALA A 3 20.72 20.10 17.13
CA ALA A 3 21.46 19.69 15.93
C ALA A 3 21.43 18.16 15.73
N SER A 4 21.63 17.36 16.77
CA SER A 4 21.58 15.89 16.69
C SER A 4 20.20 15.38 16.28
N ASP A 5 19.13 16.06 16.68
CA ASP A 5 17.75 15.67 16.33
C ASP A 5 17.40 16.03 14.88
N VAL A 6 17.97 17.12 14.36
CA VAL A 6 17.83 17.51 12.94
C VAL A 6 18.50 16.47 12.03
N TYR A 7 19.74 16.05 12.35
CA TYR A 7 20.43 15.00 11.57
C TYR A 7 19.67 13.68 11.55
N LYS A 8 19.16 13.21 12.68
CA LYS A 8 18.37 11.99 12.76
C LYS A 8 17.11 12.05 11.91
N ARG A 9 16.48 13.23 11.78
CA ARG A 9 15.31 13.43 10.92
C ARG A 9 15.69 13.38 9.44
N GLN A 10 16.80 14.01 9.06
CA GLN A 10 17.30 13.97 7.68
C GLN A 10 17.67 12.55 7.26
N ASP A 11 18.36 11.79 8.11
CA ASP A 11 18.70 10.39 7.86
C ASP A 11 17.45 9.54 7.64
N GLY A 12 16.37 9.76 8.41
CA GLY A 12 15.10 9.08 8.25
C GLY A 12 14.48 9.30 6.87
N TYR A 13 14.46 10.53 6.37
CA TYR A 13 13.94 10.82 5.02
C TYR A 13 14.76 10.18 3.91
N VAL A 14 16.10 10.24 4.04
CA VAL A 14 17.00 9.63 3.06
C VAL A 14 16.80 8.12 3.02
N ILE A 15 16.73 7.47 4.18
CA ILE A 15 16.50 6.01 4.28
C ILE A 15 15.18 5.62 3.58
N VAL A 16 14.10 6.35 3.84
CA VAL A 16 12.80 6.05 3.23
C VAL A 16 12.83 6.28 1.73
N SER A 17 13.39 7.40 1.26
CA SER A 17 13.48 7.68 -0.17
C SER A 17 14.30 6.62 -0.90
N VAL A 18 15.44 6.24 -0.35
CA VAL A 18 16.29 5.17 -0.90
C VAL A 18 15.57 3.82 -0.88
N ALA A 19 14.82 3.51 0.17
CA ALA A 19 14.04 2.28 0.26
C ALA A 19 12.98 2.21 -0.85
N TRP A 20 12.21 3.27 -1.10
CA TRP A 20 11.22 3.31 -2.17
C TRP A 20 11.84 3.11 -3.56
N VAL A 21 12.95 3.78 -3.84
CA VAL A 21 13.69 3.60 -5.10
C VAL A 21 14.19 2.16 -5.23
N THR A 22 14.77 1.60 -4.16
CA THR A 22 15.29 0.24 -4.15
C THR A 22 14.19 -0.79 -4.36
N PHE A 23 13.07 -0.69 -3.65
CA PHE A 23 11.93 -1.57 -3.85
C PHE A 23 11.38 -1.48 -5.28
N SER A 24 11.34 -0.29 -5.86
CA SER A 24 10.88 -0.11 -7.24
C SER A 24 11.85 -0.71 -8.26
N LEU A 25 13.17 -0.62 -8.03
CA LEU A 25 14.18 -1.23 -8.88
C LEU A 25 14.11 -2.77 -8.85
N PHE A 26 13.92 -3.37 -7.68
CA PHE A 26 13.74 -4.82 -7.60
C PHE A 26 12.34 -5.26 -8.05
N GLY A 27 11.33 -4.51 -7.73
CA GLY A 27 9.95 -4.81 -8.07
C GLY A 27 9.62 -4.71 -9.57
N MET A 28 10.43 -3.99 -10.36
CA MET A 28 10.27 -3.93 -11.80
C MET A 28 10.79 -5.18 -12.53
N LEU A 29 11.64 -6.00 -11.88
CA LEU A 29 12.29 -7.15 -12.53
C LEU A 29 11.29 -8.13 -13.14
N PRO A 30 10.16 -8.50 -12.52
CA PRO A 30 9.17 -9.37 -13.15
C PRO A 30 8.63 -8.84 -14.47
N TYR A 31 8.45 -7.52 -14.60
CA TYR A 31 7.97 -6.89 -15.83
C TYR A 31 9.04 -6.88 -16.91
N TYR A 32 10.27 -6.53 -16.54
CA TYR A 32 11.39 -6.39 -17.46
C TYR A 32 11.94 -7.74 -17.93
N ILE A 33 12.25 -8.65 -17.00
CA ILE A 33 12.80 -9.99 -17.32
C ILE A 33 11.75 -10.84 -18.04
N GLY A 34 10.48 -10.71 -17.65
CA GLY A 34 9.38 -11.38 -18.33
C GLY A 34 9.07 -10.84 -19.73
N GLY A 35 9.70 -9.74 -20.15
CA GLY A 35 9.50 -9.12 -21.46
C GLY A 35 8.14 -8.42 -21.64
N TYR A 36 7.39 -8.22 -20.55
CA TYR A 36 6.06 -7.60 -20.60
C TYR A 36 6.13 -6.08 -20.74
N ILE A 37 7.16 -5.46 -20.16
CA ILE A 37 7.48 -4.05 -20.31
C ILE A 37 8.96 -3.97 -20.67
N PRO A 38 9.31 -3.84 -21.97
CA PRO A 38 10.71 -3.90 -22.41
C PRO A 38 11.52 -2.65 -22.06
N SER A 39 10.86 -1.53 -21.79
CA SER A 39 11.51 -0.30 -21.37
C SER A 39 11.76 -0.33 -19.86
N VAL A 40 13.02 -0.16 -19.46
CA VAL A 40 13.41 -0.07 -18.03
C VAL A 40 12.72 1.09 -17.34
N THR A 41 12.62 2.24 -18.01
CA THR A 41 11.97 3.43 -17.46
C THR A 41 10.48 3.18 -17.20
N ASP A 42 9.81 2.53 -18.15
CA ASP A 42 8.38 2.25 -18.05
C ASP A 42 8.11 1.19 -16.99
N ALA A 43 8.94 0.13 -16.92
CA ALA A 43 8.84 -0.89 -15.88
C ALA A 43 9.08 -0.30 -14.47
N PHE A 44 10.04 0.63 -14.34
CA PHE A 44 10.28 1.35 -13.11
C PHE A 44 9.10 2.25 -12.73
N PHE A 45 8.56 3.01 -13.70
CA PHE A 45 7.40 3.87 -13.49
C PHE A 45 6.19 3.08 -13.01
N GLU A 46 5.83 1.98 -13.69
CA GLU A 46 4.69 1.13 -13.32
C GLU A 46 4.86 0.57 -11.91
N THR A 47 6.07 0.14 -11.55
CA THR A 47 6.38 -0.40 -10.22
C THR A 47 6.35 0.68 -9.14
N MET A 48 6.93 1.84 -9.40
CA MET A 48 6.92 2.97 -8.47
C MET A 48 5.50 3.46 -8.23
N SER A 49 4.68 3.56 -9.29
CA SER A 49 3.25 3.86 -9.20
C SER A 49 2.49 2.81 -8.40
N GLY A 50 2.86 1.53 -8.52
CA GLY A 50 2.34 0.46 -7.70
C GLY A 50 2.66 0.65 -6.22
N PHE A 51 3.92 0.70 -5.85
CA PHE A 51 4.35 0.81 -4.46
C PHE A 51 3.90 2.12 -3.79
N SER A 52 3.86 3.23 -4.51
CA SER A 52 3.35 4.50 -3.98
C SER A 52 1.83 4.57 -3.89
N SER A 53 1.11 3.52 -4.32
CA SER A 53 -0.35 3.48 -4.43
C SER A 53 -0.93 4.64 -5.26
N THR A 54 -0.17 5.16 -6.23
CA THR A 54 -0.61 6.26 -7.10
C THR A 54 -1.63 5.79 -8.13
N GLY A 55 -1.47 4.55 -8.65
CA GLY A 55 -2.40 3.96 -9.61
C GLY A 55 -2.27 4.44 -11.04
N ALA A 56 -1.30 5.31 -11.35
CA ALA A 56 -1.00 5.70 -12.72
C ALA A 56 -0.38 4.54 -13.49
N THR A 57 -0.86 4.26 -14.70
CA THR A 57 -0.39 3.14 -15.53
C THR A 57 -0.05 3.59 -16.93
N ILE A 58 0.98 2.98 -17.50
CA ILE A 58 1.37 3.12 -18.91
C ILE A 58 0.81 2.00 -19.78
N LEU A 59 0.16 1.01 -19.17
CA LEU A 59 -0.31 -0.18 -19.86
C LEU A 59 -1.61 0.10 -20.61
N ASN A 60 -1.60 -0.11 -21.92
CA ASN A 60 -2.74 0.10 -22.80
C ASN A 60 -3.55 -1.17 -23.07
N ASN A 61 -3.04 -2.33 -22.68
CA ASN A 61 -3.70 -3.63 -22.85
C ASN A 61 -3.44 -4.54 -21.65
N ILE A 62 -4.15 -4.26 -20.56
CA ILE A 62 -3.98 -4.96 -19.28
C ILE A 62 -4.46 -6.42 -19.40
N GLU A 63 -5.52 -6.68 -20.15
CA GLU A 63 -6.15 -8.00 -20.24
C GLU A 63 -5.31 -9.03 -20.98
N SER A 64 -4.34 -8.60 -21.79
CA SER A 64 -3.40 -9.51 -22.47
C SER A 64 -2.29 -10.00 -21.56
N MET A 65 -2.14 -9.44 -20.35
CA MET A 65 -1.08 -9.82 -19.43
C MET A 65 -1.40 -11.12 -18.70
N PRO A 66 -0.39 -11.94 -18.41
CA PRO A 66 -0.56 -13.13 -17.59
C PRO A 66 -1.09 -12.80 -16.19
N HIS A 67 -1.90 -13.69 -15.63
CA HIS A 67 -2.45 -13.54 -14.28
C HIS A 67 -1.37 -13.30 -13.21
N GLY A 68 -0.19 -13.91 -13.36
CA GLY A 68 0.92 -13.71 -12.42
C GLY A 68 1.43 -12.26 -12.38
N ILE A 69 1.49 -11.59 -13.53
CA ILE A 69 1.90 -10.19 -13.64
C ILE A 69 0.81 -9.26 -13.11
N LEU A 70 -0.45 -9.55 -13.40
CA LEU A 70 -1.60 -8.79 -12.86
C LEU A 70 -1.67 -8.91 -11.33
N PHE A 71 -1.43 -10.10 -10.81
CA PHE A 71 -1.35 -10.34 -9.37
C PHE A 71 -0.18 -9.58 -8.74
N TRP A 72 1.02 -9.65 -9.35
CA TRP A 72 2.18 -8.89 -8.89
C TRP A 72 1.89 -7.39 -8.84
N ARG A 73 1.25 -6.87 -9.89
CA ARG A 73 0.83 -5.48 -10.00
C ARG A 73 -0.10 -5.05 -8.85
N ALA A 74 -1.12 -5.84 -8.56
CA ALA A 74 -2.02 -5.60 -7.43
C ALA A 74 -1.30 -5.72 -6.08
N MET A 75 -0.38 -6.68 -5.95
CA MET A 75 0.38 -6.94 -4.73
C MET A 75 1.37 -5.82 -4.42
N THR A 76 1.99 -5.18 -5.42
CA THR A 76 2.83 -4.01 -5.20
C THR A 76 2.06 -2.87 -4.55
N GLN A 77 0.81 -2.62 -4.96
CA GLN A 77 -0.04 -1.61 -4.31
C GLN A 77 -0.40 -2.01 -2.89
N TRP A 78 -0.76 -3.27 -2.67
CA TRP A 78 -1.13 -3.75 -1.33
C TRP A 78 0.02 -3.64 -0.33
N ILE A 79 1.23 -4.03 -0.72
CA ILE A 79 2.45 -3.88 0.09
C ILE A 79 2.79 -2.41 0.29
N GLY A 80 2.66 -1.59 -0.75
CA GLY A 80 2.93 -0.16 -0.71
C GLY A 80 2.00 0.58 0.24
N GLY A 81 0.70 0.32 0.19
CA GLY A 81 -0.28 0.89 1.11
C GLY A 81 0.04 0.58 2.57
N LEU A 82 0.41 -0.67 2.86
CA LEU A 82 0.86 -1.07 4.19
C LEU A 82 2.16 -0.37 4.60
N GLY A 83 3.11 -0.23 3.66
CA GLY A 83 4.37 0.48 3.87
C GLY A 83 4.17 1.95 4.25
N ILE A 84 3.25 2.65 3.59
CA ILE A 84 2.90 4.04 3.90
C ILE A 84 2.31 4.15 5.31
N VAL A 85 1.43 3.24 5.72
CA VAL A 85 0.85 3.21 7.07
C VAL A 85 1.93 3.03 8.12
N PHE A 86 2.85 2.08 7.93
CA PHE A 86 3.97 1.88 8.87
C PHE A 86 4.92 3.06 8.90
N PHE A 87 5.22 3.66 7.75
CA PHE A 87 6.03 4.86 7.67
C PHE A 87 5.41 6.00 8.47
N THR A 88 4.12 6.24 8.30
CA THR A 88 3.40 7.30 9.01
C THR A 88 3.49 7.11 10.52
N ILE A 89 3.28 5.88 11.01
CA ILE A 89 3.36 5.57 12.45
C ILE A 89 4.78 5.72 12.99
N ALA A 90 5.79 5.37 12.19
CA ALA A 90 7.18 5.47 12.61
C ALA A 90 7.69 6.92 12.62
N VAL A 91 7.21 7.76 11.70
CA VAL A 91 7.72 9.12 11.47
C VAL A 91 6.93 10.19 12.25
N LEU A 92 5.60 10.06 12.38
CA LEU A 92 4.79 11.04 13.12
C LEU A 92 5.29 11.33 14.54
N PRO A 93 5.72 10.34 15.35
CA PRO A 93 6.25 10.61 16.68
C PRO A 93 7.55 11.44 16.68
N ILE A 94 8.34 11.35 15.60
CA ILE A 94 9.59 12.11 15.44
C ILE A 94 9.30 13.59 15.24
N PHE A 95 8.15 13.94 14.65
CA PHE A 95 7.74 15.33 14.44
C PHE A 95 7.06 15.98 15.65
N GLY A 96 6.78 15.24 16.71
CA GLY A 96 6.01 15.75 17.85
C GLY A 96 4.54 16.08 17.47
N VAL A 97 4.10 15.69 16.28
CA VAL A 97 2.73 15.89 15.76
C VAL A 97 2.05 14.52 15.83
N GLY A 98 1.56 14.16 16.99
CA GLY A 98 0.87 12.88 17.07
C GLY A 98 -0.10 12.85 18.24
N GLY A 99 -1.35 12.48 17.96
CA GLY A 99 -2.37 12.18 18.97
C GLY A 99 -1.93 11.12 20.01
N ILE A 100 -0.77 10.49 19.82
CA ILE A 100 -0.10 9.63 20.82
C ILE A 100 0.33 10.46 22.04
N GLN A 101 0.68 11.75 21.89
CA GLN A 101 0.98 12.62 23.03
C GLN A 101 -0.31 13.04 23.77
N VAL A 102 -1.43 13.20 23.06
CA VAL A 102 -2.73 13.44 23.69
C VAL A 102 -3.20 12.19 24.46
N PHE A 103 -3.03 10.99 23.90
CA PHE A 103 -3.33 9.73 24.58
C PHE A 103 -2.38 9.46 25.76
N ALA A 104 -1.11 9.84 25.65
CA ALA A 104 -0.14 9.70 26.74
C ALA A 104 -0.38 10.74 27.83
N ALA A 105 -0.92 11.92 27.50
CA ALA A 105 -1.28 12.94 28.47
C ALA A 105 -2.57 12.61 29.23
N GLU A 106 -3.52 11.89 28.62
CA GLU A 106 -4.74 11.41 29.29
C GLU A 106 -4.50 10.15 30.13
N ALA A 107 -3.46 9.38 29.83
CA ALA A 107 -3.03 8.24 30.64
C ALA A 107 -2.03 8.65 31.73
N SER A 108 -2.36 9.68 32.51
CA SER A 108 -1.57 10.17 33.66
C SER A 108 -1.55 9.16 34.78
N GLY A 109 -0.69 8.15 34.66
CA GLY A 109 -0.27 7.27 35.76
C GLY A 109 1.25 7.33 35.93
N PRO A 110 1.80 7.22 37.16
CA PRO A 110 3.21 7.42 37.45
C PRO A 110 4.06 6.20 37.09
N THR A 111 4.03 5.74 35.84
CA THR A 111 4.92 4.67 35.37
C THR A 111 5.70 5.16 34.17
N HIS A 112 6.96 5.50 34.42
CA HIS A 112 8.00 5.69 33.42
C HIS A 112 8.34 4.37 32.75
N ASP A 113 7.39 3.73 32.07
CA ASP A 113 7.66 2.54 31.28
C ASP A 113 7.97 2.91 29.82
N LYS A 114 9.16 2.46 29.43
CA LYS A 114 9.82 2.67 28.13
C LYS A 114 8.86 2.43 26.97
N VAL A 115 8.69 3.44 26.12
CA VAL A 115 7.81 3.50 24.95
C VAL A 115 8.11 2.43 23.86
N HIS A 116 9.22 1.68 23.98
CA HIS A 116 9.70 0.75 22.97
C HIS A 116 8.89 -0.56 22.73
N PRO A 117 8.22 -1.17 23.70
CA PRO A 117 7.51 -2.44 23.43
C PRO A 117 6.19 -2.29 22.69
N ARG A 118 5.58 -1.10 22.67
CA ARG A 118 4.22 -0.90 22.12
C ARG A 118 4.14 -0.78 20.60
N ILE A 119 5.21 -0.31 19.94
CA ILE A 119 5.22 -0.12 18.47
C ILE A 119 5.03 -1.46 17.74
N GLY A 120 5.70 -2.52 18.18
CA GLY A 120 5.56 -3.84 17.56
C GLY A 120 4.17 -4.46 17.74
N ILE A 121 3.51 -4.21 18.87
CA ILE A 121 2.15 -4.68 19.12
C ILE A 121 1.15 -3.90 18.26
N THR A 122 1.28 -2.58 18.21
CA THR A 122 0.46 -1.71 17.36
C THR A 122 0.60 -2.09 15.88
N ALA A 123 1.83 -2.33 15.41
CA ALA A 123 2.08 -2.77 14.04
C ALA A 123 1.36 -4.09 13.71
N LYS A 124 1.37 -5.08 14.62
CA LYS A 124 0.65 -6.35 14.43
C LYS A 124 -0.87 -6.15 14.34
N TRP A 125 -1.44 -5.30 15.17
CA TRP A 125 -2.86 -4.99 15.13
C TRP A 125 -3.26 -4.30 13.83
N ILE A 126 -2.50 -3.32 13.38
CA ILE A 126 -2.76 -2.62 12.11
C ILE A 126 -2.66 -3.59 10.95
N TRP A 127 -1.62 -4.44 10.93
CA TRP A 127 -1.50 -5.47 9.89
C TRP A 127 -2.70 -6.44 9.90
N GLY A 128 -3.12 -6.86 11.08
CA GLY A 128 -4.30 -7.73 11.23
C GLY A 128 -5.59 -7.09 10.73
N ILE A 129 -5.81 -5.79 11.04
CA ILE A 129 -6.98 -5.04 10.56
C ILE A 129 -6.91 -4.88 9.03
N TYR A 130 -5.76 -4.51 8.50
CA TYR A 130 -5.54 -4.34 7.06
C TYR A 130 -5.80 -5.63 6.28
N ALA A 131 -5.24 -6.75 6.76
CA ALA A 131 -5.48 -8.07 6.18
C ALA A 131 -6.95 -8.52 6.33
N GLY A 132 -7.56 -8.25 7.49
CA GLY A 132 -8.97 -8.55 7.74
C GLY A 132 -9.91 -7.77 6.82
N MET A 133 -9.67 -6.48 6.65
CA MET A 133 -10.43 -5.64 5.68
C MET A 133 -10.27 -6.17 4.25
N THR A 134 -9.05 -6.52 3.85
CA THR A 134 -8.78 -7.09 2.53
C THR A 134 -9.53 -8.40 2.34
N GLY A 135 -9.47 -9.31 3.31
CA GLY A 135 -10.20 -10.59 3.26
C GLY A 135 -11.72 -10.41 3.17
N THR A 136 -12.27 -9.50 3.96
CA THR A 136 -13.71 -9.16 3.91
C THR A 136 -14.09 -8.63 2.52
N LEU A 137 -13.30 -7.74 1.97
CA LEU A 137 -13.54 -7.16 0.65
C LEU A 137 -13.47 -8.22 -0.46
N ILE A 138 -12.52 -9.17 -0.40
CA ILE A 138 -12.46 -10.31 -1.33
C ILE A 138 -13.79 -11.06 -1.33
N VAL A 139 -14.28 -11.43 -0.14
CA VAL A 139 -15.54 -12.17 0.00
C VAL A 139 -16.72 -11.38 -0.59
N LEU A 140 -16.83 -10.09 -0.28
CA LEU A 140 -17.89 -9.24 -0.79
C LEU A 140 -17.85 -9.09 -2.32
N LEU A 141 -16.66 -8.96 -2.91
CA LEU A 141 -16.49 -8.86 -4.37
C LEU A 141 -16.84 -10.18 -5.08
N VAL A 142 -16.48 -11.32 -4.49
CA VAL A 142 -16.89 -12.64 -5.02
C VAL A 142 -18.42 -12.78 -4.98
N PHE A 143 -19.08 -12.37 -3.90
CA PHE A 143 -20.56 -12.33 -3.85
C PHE A 143 -21.15 -11.35 -4.86
N GLY A 144 -20.44 -10.30 -5.22
CA GLY A 144 -20.82 -9.38 -6.29
C GLY A 144 -20.74 -9.96 -7.72
N GLY A 145 -20.24 -11.21 -7.87
CA GLY A 145 -20.14 -11.89 -9.16
C GLY A 145 -18.81 -11.71 -9.88
N MET A 146 -17.78 -11.16 -9.20
CA MET A 146 -16.42 -11.11 -9.75
C MET A 146 -15.76 -12.50 -9.68
N SER A 147 -14.85 -12.79 -10.63
CA SER A 147 -13.99 -13.97 -10.51
C SER A 147 -13.15 -13.90 -9.21
N VAL A 148 -12.80 -15.05 -8.66
CA VAL A 148 -11.96 -15.10 -7.43
C VAL A 148 -10.64 -14.37 -7.65
N PHE A 149 -10.03 -14.53 -8.82
CA PHE A 149 -8.77 -13.86 -9.16
C PHE A 149 -8.93 -12.32 -9.19
N ASP A 150 -9.95 -11.84 -9.91
CA ASP A 150 -10.21 -10.41 -10.00
C ASP A 150 -10.58 -9.83 -8.64
N SER A 151 -11.35 -10.56 -7.82
CA SER A 151 -11.71 -10.15 -6.47
C SER A 151 -10.49 -9.96 -5.57
N ILE A 152 -9.50 -10.86 -5.64
CA ILE A 152 -8.25 -10.71 -4.89
C ILE A 152 -7.48 -9.48 -5.35
N CYS A 153 -7.28 -9.33 -6.67
CA CYS A 153 -6.54 -8.20 -7.22
C CYS A 153 -7.21 -6.86 -6.88
N HIS A 154 -8.54 -6.76 -7.07
CA HIS A 154 -9.27 -5.53 -6.76
C HIS A 154 -9.35 -5.25 -5.26
N ALA A 155 -9.46 -6.27 -4.40
CA ALA A 155 -9.40 -6.06 -2.96
C ALA A 155 -8.04 -5.50 -2.52
N PHE A 156 -6.94 -5.98 -3.10
CA PHE A 156 -5.60 -5.46 -2.82
C PHE A 156 -5.48 -3.98 -3.19
N THR A 157 -5.93 -3.63 -4.38
CA THR A 157 -5.81 -2.26 -4.90
C THR A 157 -6.80 -1.29 -4.23
N THR A 158 -7.98 -1.76 -3.84
CA THR A 158 -8.98 -0.96 -3.10
C THR A 158 -8.53 -0.70 -1.67
N THR A 159 -8.08 -1.73 -0.94
CA THR A 159 -7.62 -1.56 0.45
C THR A 159 -6.41 -0.63 0.54
N SER A 160 -5.54 -0.64 -0.46
CA SER A 160 -4.39 0.26 -0.57
C SER A 160 -4.73 1.63 -1.17
N THR A 161 -5.98 1.86 -1.60
CA THR A 161 -6.43 3.07 -2.33
C THR A 161 -5.64 3.34 -3.61
N GLY A 162 -5.12 2.28 -4.27
CA GLY A 162 -4.18 2.41 -5.39
C GLY A 162 -4.83 2.48 -6.76
N GLY A 163 -5.95 1.78 -6.98
CA GLY A 163 -6.76 1.87 -8.21
C GLY A 163 -6.31 1.06 -9.41
N PHE A 164 -5.27 0.24 -9.32
CA PHE A 164 -4.93 -0.70 -10.39
C PHE A 164 -6.05 -1.73 -10.60
N SER A 165 -6.35 -2.05 -11.85
CA SER A 165 -7.37 -3.04 -12.22
C SER A 165 -6.77 -4.15 -13.07
N THR A 166 -7.45 -5.30 -13.09
CA THR A 166 -7.20 -6.41 -14.03
C THR A 166 -7.89 -6.19 -15.37
N LYS A 167 -8.76 -5.18 -15.45
CA LYS A 167 -9.53 -4.81 -16.65
C LYS A 167 -9.18 -3.40 -17.10
N GLN A 168 -9.11 -3.18 -18.43
CA GLN A 168 -8.84 -1.87 -19.00
C GLN A 168 -9.93 -0.85 -18.64
N ALA A 169 -11.19 -1.25 -18.66
CA ALA A 169 -12.33 -0.44 -18.26
C ALA A 169 -12.51 -0.36 -16.73
N SER A 170 -11.57 -0.92 -15.95
CA SER A 170 -11.64 -0.95 -14.48
C SER A 170 -12.96 -1.52 -13.98
N ILE A 171 -13.60 -0.87 -13.00
CA ILE A 171 -14.85 -1.31 -12.38
C ILE A 171 -16.05 -1.20 -13.31
N GLU A 172 -16.00 -0.31 -14.31
CA GLU A 172 -17.07 -0.17 -15.30
C GLU A 172 -17.32 -1.47 -16.07
N TYR A 173 -16.30 -2.31 -16.25
CA TYR A 173 -16.41 -3.62 -16.89
C TYR A 173 -17.50 -4.52 -16.29
N TYR A 174 -17.74 -4.42 -14.99
CA TYR A 174 -18.67 -5.31 -14.28
C TYR A 174 -20.13 -4.85 -14.33
N HIS A 175 -20.41 -3.62 -14.77
CA HIS A 175 -21.76 -3.04 -14.88
C HIS A 175 -22.63 -3.24 -13.63
N SER A 176 -22.02 -3.32 -12.44
CA SER A 176 -22.68 -3.61 -11.17
C SER A 176 -22.61 -2.41 -10.21
N PRO A 177 -23.74 -1.80 -9.83
CA PRO A 177 -23.76 -0.73 -8.82
C PRO A 177 -23.20 -1.19 -7.47
N TYR A 178 -23.38 -2.46 -7.13
CA TYR A 178 -22.87 -3.07 -5.89
C TYR A 178 -21.35 -3.07 -5.87
N ILE A 179 -20.70 -3.54 -6.95
CA ILE A 179 -19.26 -3.56 -7.08
C ILE A 179 -18.70 -2.13 -7.08
N CYS A 180 -19.38 -1.22 -7.80
CA CYS A 180 -19.01 0.19 -7.83
C CYS A 180 -19.01 0.82 -6.42
N LEU A 181 -20.06 0.54 -5.63
CA LEU A 181 -20.15 1.03 -4.24
C LEU A 181 -19.03 0.50 -3.34
N LEU A 182 -18.71 -0.80 -3.46
CA LEU A 182 -17.63 -1.41 -2.67
C LEU A 182 -16.25 -0.84 -3.04
N TYR A 183 -16.03 -0.58 -4.31
CA TYR A 183 -14.76 -0.04 -4.80
C TYR A 183 -14.59 1.45 -4.48
N THR A 184 -15.67 2.23 -4.50
CA THR A 184 -15.70 3.65 -4.12
C THR A 184 -15.70 3.86 -2.60
N SER A 185 -15.49 2.83 -1.81
CA SER A 185 -15.22 2.99 -0.39
C SER A 185 -14.04 3.96 -0.18
N PRO A 186 -14.10 4.85 0.81
CA PRO A 186 -13.59 6.22 0.80
C PRO A 186 -12.12 6.31 0.43
N SER A 187 -11.87 6.65 -0.80
CA SER A 187 -10.59 7.18 -1.26
C SER A 187 -10.68 8.68 -1.35
#